data_14e885a68ac1026ee6a88a7267091382
#
_entry.id   14e885a68ac1026ee6a88a7267091382
#
_cell.length_a   1.000
_cell.length_b   1.000
_cell.length_c   1.000
_cell.angle_alpha   90.00
_cell.angle_beta   90.00
_cell.angle_gamma   90.00
#
_symmetry.space_group_name_H-M   'P 1'
#
loop_
_entity.id
_entity.type
_entity.pdbx_description
1 polymer ?
#
loop_
_entity_poly.entity_id
_entity_poly.type
_entity_poly.pdbx_seq_one_letter_code
_entity_poly.pdbx_strand_id
1 'polypeptide(L)'
;QDIIEDGLVDRSKAHCLDANYWKGGNLRTYFEKHRRQLVFSEDGLCHVGDADLNGHGYLKRVYHSRGKAPCLTTNGGGNREPKVYVPPMKYRKLTPTECERLQTLPDGYTNHVSNTQRYKVLGNGFTVDVIAHLLKGINK
;
A
#
# COMPACT_ATOMS: atom_id res chain seq x y z
N GLN A 1 16.71 -19.73 2.23
CA GLN A 1 15.94 -20.54 3.19
C GLN A 1 14.82 -19.69 3.69
N ASP A 2 13.60 -20.04 3.31
CA ASP A 2 12.43 -19.22 3.54
C ASP A 2 12.07 -19.19 5.03
N ILE A 3 12.42 -18.09 5.66
CA ILE A 3 12.03 -17.78 7.04
C ILE A 3 10.48 -17.81 7.21
N ILE A 4 9.76 -17.86 6.09
CA ILE A 4 8.30 -17.83 6.03
C ILE A 4 7.69 -19.18 6.43
N GLU A 5 8.34 -20.31 6.14
CA GLU A 5 7.76 -21.63 6.41
C GLU A 5 7.75 -21.99 7.90
N ASP A 6 8.73 -21.55 8.68
CA ASP A 6 8.82 -21.87 10.11
C ASP A 6 8.01 -20.89 11.01
N GLY A 7 7.52 -19.80 10.46
CA GLY A 7 6.83 -18.75 11.22
C GLY A 7 5.31 -18.69 11.05
N LEU A 8 4.75 -19.47 10.15
CA LEU A 8 3.30 -19.58 9.96
C LEU A 8 2.68 -20.42 11.09
N VAL A 9 2.43 -19.77 12.19
CA VAL A 9 1.58 -20.38 13.23
C VAL A 9 0.14 -20.05 12.86
N ASP A 10 -0.58 -21.05 12.34
CA ASP A 10 -2.03 -20.99 12.21
C ASP A 10 -2.63 -20.91 13.62
N ARG A 11 -3.12 -19.73 13.97
CA ARG A 11 -3.74 -19.48 15.27
C ARG A 11 -5.19 -19.10 15.07
N SER A 12 -6.06 -19.74 15.80
CA SER A 12 -7.49 -19.45 15.81
C SER A 12 -7.84 -18.04 16.34
N LYS A 13 -6.89 -17.36 17.00
CA LYS A 13 -7.07 -16.02 17.54
C LYS A 13 -5.88 -15.11 17.23
N ALA A 14 -6.15 -13.87 16.85
CA ALA A 14 -5.16 -12.84 16.67
C ALA A 14 -4.50 -12.43 17.99
N HIS A 15 -3.23 -11.99 17.93
CA HIS A 15 -2.59 -11.34 19.08
C HIS A 15 -3.26 -9.99 19.39
N CYS A 16 -3.28 -9.65 20.66
CA CYS A 16 -3.73 -8.34 21.11
C CYS A 16 -2.81 -7.24 20.55
N LEU A 17 -3.37 -6.15 20.08
CA LEU A 17 -2.60 -4.95 19.69
C LEU A 17 -2.09 -4.26 20.96
N ASP A 18 -0.80 -4.01 21.03
CA ASP A 18 -0.19 -3.28 22.13
C ASP A 18 0.06 -1.79 21.78
N ALA A 19 0.27 -0.95 22.80
CA ALA A 19 0.52 0.49 22.62
C ALA A 19 1.81 0.81 21.84
N ASN A 20 2.71 -0.15 21.68
CA ASN A 20 3.96 -0.02 20.92
C ASN A 20 3.88 -0.61 19.52
N TYR A 21 2.71 -1.01 19.05
CA TYR A 21 2.51 -1.65 17.75
C TYR A 21 3.08 -0.84 16.57
N TRP A 22 3.03 0.48 16.67
CA TRP A 22 3.55 1.43 15.67
C TRP A 22 5.09 1.53 15.64
N LYS A 23 5.76 1.17 16.73
CA LYS A 23 7.23 1.26 16.83
C LYS A 23 7.95 0.16 16.06
N GLY A 24 7.77 0.02 14.79
CA GLY A 24 8.41 -0.97 13.93
C GLY A 24 9.57 -1.74 14.59
N GLY A 25 9.67 -3.01 14.39
CA GLY A 25 10.79 -3.87 14.79
C GLY A 25 11.41 -4.51 13.56
N ASN A 26 12.58 -5.11 13.70
CA ASN A 26 13.10 -5.98 12.66
C ASN A 26 12.27 -7.27 12.61
N LEU A 27 12.30 -7.99 11.49
CA LEU A 27 11.58 -9.25 11.29
C LEU A 27 11.85 -10.27 12.41
N ARG A 28 13.08 -10.34 12.90
CA ARG A 28 13.47 -11.20 14.02
C ARG A 28 12.63 -10.98 15.27
N THR A 29 12.29 -9.71 15.58
CA THR A 29 11.43 -9.39 16.73
C THR A 29 10.01 -9.92 16.56
N TYR A 30 9.51 -9.96 15.34
CA TYR A 30 8.18 -10.53 15.04
C TYR A 30 8.17 -12.06 15.25
N PHE A 31 9.16 -12.75 14.74
CA PHE A 31 9.21 -14.22 14.80
C PHE A 31 9.61 -14.75 16.19
N GLU A 32 10.64 -14.18 16.81
CA GLU A 32 11.17 -14.72 18.08
C GLU A 32 10.34 -14.28 19.30
N LYS A 33 9.79 -13.06 19.29
CA LYS A 33 9.08 -12.51 20.47
C LYS A 33 7.56 -12.55 20.37
N HIS A 34 7.03 -12.95 19.21
CA HIS A 34 5.58 -13.07 18.95
C HIS A 34 4.74 -11.85 19.38
N ARG A 35 5.33 -10.66 19.44
CA ARG A 35 4.70 -9.45 19.96
C ARG A 35 3.74 -8.79 19.00
N ARG A 36 3.76 -9.19 17.71
CA ARG A 36 2.98 -8.55 16.67
C ARG A 36 2.47 -9.58 15.69
N GLN A 37 1.34 -9.27 15.12
CA GLN A 37 0.76 -10.11 14.08
C GLN A 37 1.25 -9.67 12.72
N LEU A 38 1.79 -10.61 11.95
CA LEU A 38 2.07 -10.45 10.55
C LEU A 38 1.02 -11.24 9.76
N VAL A 39 0.42 -10.61 8.78
CA VAL A 39 -0.42 -11.28 7.80
C VAL A 39 0.41 -11.41 6.54
N PHE A 40 0.76 -12.63 6.19
CA PHE A 40 1.41 -12.92 4.93
C PHE A 40 0.33 -13.24 3.89
N SER A 41 0.40 -12.59 2.76
CA SER A 41 -0.49 -12.83 1.63
C SER A 41 0.38 -12.94 0.39
N GLU A 42 0.14 -13.95 -0.42
CA GLU A 42 0.79 -14.08 -1.74
C GLU A 42 0.46 -12.87 -2.62
N ASP A 43 -0.69 -12.22 -2.35
CA ASP A 43 -1.13 -10.99 -3.01
C ASP A 43 -0.61 -9.70 -2.33
N GLY A 44 0.47 -9.77 -1.57
CA GLY A 44 1.08 -8.60 -0.90
C GLY A 44 1.69 -7.60 -1.87
N LEU A 45 2.36 -6.58 -1.30
CA LEU A 45 3.17 -5.65 -2.08
C LEU A 45 4.35 -6.40 -2.71
N CYS A 46 4.40 -6.46 -4.03
CA CYS A 46 5.52 -7.08 -4.75
C CYS A 46 6.54 -6.01 -5.15
N HIS A 47 7.54 -5.77 -4.31
CA HIS A 47 8.64 -4.85 -4.57
C HIS A 47 9.63 -5.49 -5.56
N VAL A 48 9.89 -4.83 -6.68
CA VAL A 48 10.76 -5.33 -7.77
C VAL A 48 12.15 -4.73 -7.67
N GLY A 49 12.27 -3.50 -7.21
CA GLY A 49 13.52 -2.75 -7.13
C GLY A 49 13.30 -1.27 -6.88
N ASP A 50 14.35 -0.50 -6.88
CA ASP A 50 14.32 0.93 -6.64
C ASP A 50 14.66 1.72 -7.90
N ALA A 51 13.91 2.78 -8.16
CA ALA A 51 14.21 3.73 -9.22
C ALA A 51 15.40 4.62 -8.84
N ASP A 52 16.22 4.97 -9.80
CA ASP A 52 17.30 5.94 -9.61
C ASP A 52 16.72 7.36 -9.52
N LEU A 53 16.38 7.76 -8.30
CA LEU A 53 15.77 9.04 -7.98
C LEU A 53 16.39 9.62 -6.72
N ASN A 54 16.43 10.94 -6.62
CA ASN A 54 16.78 11.61 -5.38
C ASN A 54 15.61 11.53 -4.37
N GLY A 55 15.94 11.34 -3.09
CA GLY A 55 14.96 11.30 -2.01
C GLY A 55 15.08 10.07 -1.12
N HIS A 56 14.14 9.94 -0.20
CA HIS A 56 14.09 8.81 0.74
C HIS A 56 13.82 7.48 0.05
N GLY A 57 14.33 6.37 0.60
CA GLY A 57 14.24 5.04 0.01
C GLY A 57 12.81 4.60 -0.36
N TYR A 58 11.80 4.94 0.46
CA TYR A 58 10.41 4.58 0.17
C TYR A 58 9.85 5.25 -1.10
N LEU A 59 10.40 6.41 -1.51
CA LEU A 59 10.00 7.12 -2.73
C LEU A 59 10.55 6.45 -4.00
N LYS A 60 11.58 5.65 -3.86
CA LYS A 60 12.27 4.97 -4.97
C LYS A 60 11.61 3.65 -5.37
N ARG A 61 10.85 3.05 -4.46
CA ARG A 61 10.31 1.70 -4.63
C ARG A 61 9.43 1.56 -5.86
N VAL A 62 9.71 0.51 -6.64
CA VAL A 62 8.96 0.11 -7.83
C VAL A 62 8.26 -1.22 -7.53
N TYR A 63 6.98 -1.31 -7.83
CA TYR A 63 6.16 -2.48 -7.53
C TYR A 63 5.69 -3.19 -8.79
N HIS A 64 5.51 -4.49 -8.70
CA HIS A 64 4.96 -5.28 -9.79
C HIS A 64 3.44 -5.14 -9.85
N SER A 65 2.89 -5.13 -11.07
CA SER A 65 1.45 -4.99 -11.31
C SER A 65 0.59 -6.18 -10.80
N ARG A 66 1.22 -7.31 -10.49
CA ARG A 66 0.53 -8.48 -9.91
C ARG A 66 0.24 -8.34 -8.42
N GLY A 67 1.01 -7.50 -7.70
CA GLY A 67 0.83 -7.28 -6.28
C GLY A 67 -0.17 -6.18 -5.97
N LYS A 68 -0.47 -6.01 -4.68
CA LYS A 68 -1.26 -4.87 -4.20
C LYS A 68 -0.50 -3.55 -4.43
N ALA A 69 -1.23 -2.47 -4.65
CA ALA A 69 -0.64 -1.15 -4.72
C ALA A 69 -0.26 -0.63 -3.33
N PRO A 70 0.82 0.16 -3.20
CA PRO A 70 1.10 0.88 -1.97
C PRO A 70 0.02 1.94 -1.71
N CYS A 71 -0.10 2.36 -0.46
CA CYS A 71 -1.01 3.43 -0.08
C CYS A 71 -0.74 4.69 -0.91
N LEU A 72 -1.79 5.31 -1.44
CA LEU A 72 -1.69 6.61 -2.10
C LEU A 72 -1.38 7.68 -1.05
N THR A 73 -0.41 8.52 -1.35
CA THR A 73 -0.04 9.65 -0.49
C THR A 73 -0.49 10.97 -1.11
N THR A 74 -0.55 12.01 -0.31
CA THR A 74 -1.04 13.35 -0.70
C THR A 74 -0.18 14.09 -1.73
N ASN A 75 0.74 13.43 -2.38
CA ASN A 75 1.59 13.93 -3.47
C ASN A 75 1.94 15.43 -3.42
N GLY A 76 2.58 15.85 -2.34
CA GLY A 76 3.09 17.22 -2.21
C GLY A 76 4.35 17.52 -3.05
N GLY A 77 4.55 16.80 -4.17
CA GLY A 77 5.77 16.86 -4.97
C GLY A 77 6.83 15.83 -4.52
N GLY A 78 8.00 15.80 -5.17
CA GLY A 78 9.14 15.00 -4.74
C GLY A 78 9.03 13.49 -5.05
N ASN A 79 8.47 13.11 -6.18
CA ASN A 79 8.41 11.71 -6.65
C ASN A 79 7.59 10.75 -5.77
N ARG A 80 6.55 11.26 -5.11
CA ARG A 80 5.71 10.48 -4.18
C ARG A 80 4.68 9.58 -4.88
N GLU A 81 4.48 9.76 -6.18
CA GLU A 81 3.56 8.92 -6.96
C GLU A 81 4.03 7.47 -6.97
N PRO A 82 3.13 6.50 -6.75
CA PRO A 82 3.49 5.08 -6.84
C PRO A 82 4.03 4.73 -8.22
N LYS A 83 5.04 3.86 -8.25
CA LYS A 83 5.72 3.43 -9.47
C LYS A 83 5.45 1.97 -9.73
N VAL A 84 5.08 1.64 -10.97
CA VAL A 84 4.82 0.28 -11.42
C VAL A 84 5.89 -0.15 -12.43
N TYR A 85 6.32 -1.40 -12.29
CA TYR A 85 7.26 -2.02 -13.20
C TYR A 85 6.63 -2.25 -14.58
N VAL A 86 7.38 -1.90 -15.61
CA VAL A 86 7.04 -2.12 -17.02
C VAL A 86 8.22 -2.84 -17.69
N PRO A 87 8.04 -4.08 -18.19
CA PRO A 87 9.11 -4.78 -18.90
C PRO A 87 9.58 -4.01 -20.17
N PRO A 88 10.86 -4.12 -20.56
CA PRO A 88 12.00 -4.66 -19.84
C PRO A 88 12.65 -3.60 -18.95
N MET A 89 12.76 -3.87 -17.66
CA MET A 89 13.51 -3.08 -16.66
C MET A 89 13.22 -1.56 -16.62
N LYS A 90 11.96 -1.18 -16.90
CA LYS A 90 11.49 0.20 -16.83
C LYS A 90 10.43 0.33 -15.72
N TYR A 91 10.19 1.55 -15.30
CA TYR A 91 9.08 1.86 -14.42
C TYR A 91 8.35 3.10 -14.94
N ARG A 92 7.10 3.25 -14.54
CA ARG A 92 6.31 4.47 -14.72
C ARG A 92 5.54 4.82 -13.45
N LYS A 93 5.15 6.06 -13.33
CA LYS A 93 4.21 6.48 -12.29
C LYS A 93 2.80 5.99 -12.65
N LEU A 94 1.98 5.75 -11.64
CA LEU A 94 0.55 5.52 -11.85
C LEU A 94 -0.10 6.79 -12.41
N THR A 95 -1.05 6.60 -13.30
CA THR A 95 -1.89 7.70 -13.81
C THR A 95 -2.95 8.10 -12.78
N PRO A 96 -3.52 9.32 -12.85
CA PRO A 96 -4.63 9.70 -11.98
C PRO A 96 -5.83 8.75 -12.06
N THR A 97 -6.17 8.26 -13.26
CA THR A 97 -7.25 7.29 -13.45
C THR A 97 -6.97 5.95 -12.76
N GLU A 98 -5.73 5.47 -12.81
CA GLU A 98 -5.34 4.27 -12.04
C GLU A 98 -5.47 4.51 -10.54
N CYS A 99 -5.13 5.71 -10.07
CA CYS A 99 -5.34 6.09 -8.65
C CYS A 99 -6.82 6.20 -8.29
N GLU A 100 -7.70 6.67 -9.20
CA GLU A 100 -9.15 6.65 -9.02
C GLU A 100 -9.65 5.20 -8.82
N ARG A 101 -9.24 4.28 -9.68
CA ARG A 101 -9.58 2.85 -9.57
C ARG A 101 -9.10 2.23 -8.26
N LEU A 102 -7.90 2.59 -7.78
CA LEU A 102 -7.39 2.13 -6.48
C LEU A 102 -8.23 2.65 -5.29
N GLN A 103 -8.91 3.79 -5.46
CA GLN A 103 -9.86 4.33 -4.48
C GLN A 103 -11.30 3.87 -4.73
N THR A 104 -11.49 2.93 -5.67
CA THR A 104 -12.82 2.41 -6.09
C THR A 104 -13.76 3.52 -6.59
N LEU A 105 -13.19 4.53 -7.25
CA LEU A 105 -13.92 5.60 -7.91
C LEU A 105 -14.10 5.32 -9.41
N PRO A 106 -15.14 5.82 -10.03
CA PRO A 106 -15.31 5.75 -11.49
C PRO A 106 -14.18 6.48 -12.23
N ASP A 107 -13.84 6.00 -13.42
CA ASP A 107 -12.84 6.64 -14.27
C ASP A 107 -13.23 8.09 -14.57
N GLY A 108 -12.28 9.00 -14.42
CA GLY A 108 -12.49 10.42 -14.69
C GLY A 108 -13.23 11.19 -13.60
N TYR A 109 -13.49 10.58 -12.45
CA TYR A 109 -14.16 11.23 -11.33
C TYR A 109 -13.53 12.57 -10.94
N THR A 110 -12.21 12.66 -11.02
CA THR A 110 -11.44 13.87 -10.67
C THR A 110 -11.00 14.71 -11.88
N ASN A 111 -11.53 14.48 -13.09
CA ASN A 111 -11.08 15.14 -14.33
C ASN A 111 -11.29 16.67 -14.36
N HIS A 112 -12.08 17.23 -13.46
CA HIS A 112 -12.40 18.66 -13.38
C HIS A 112 -11.29 19.50 -12.73
N VAL A 113 -10.20 18.87 -12.25
CA VAL A 113 -9.05 19.56 -11.63
C VAL A 113 -7.73 19.13 -12.28
N SER A 114 -6.66 19.89 -12.05
CA SER A 114 -5.32 19.57 -12.59
C SER A 114 -4.79 18.22 -12.06
N ASN A 115 -3.91 17.57 -12.81
CA ASN A 115 -3.34 16.27 -12.41
C ASN A 115 -2.68 16.31 -11.02
N THR A 116 -2.00 17.39 -10.67
CA THR A 116 -1.43 17.57 -9.33
C THR A 116 -2.51 17.57 -8.24
N GLN A 117 -3.63 18.24 -8.50
CA GLN A 117 -4.76 18.24 -7.56
C GLN A 117 -5.46 16.88 -7.51
N ARG A 118 -5.59 16.19 -8.65
CA ARG A 118 -6.13 14.82 -8.71
C ARG A 118 -5.38 13.89 -7.78
N TYR A 119 -4.05 13.81 -7.88
CA TYR A 119 -3.23 13.00 -6.99
C TYR A 119 -3.40 13.39 -5.53
N LYS A 120 -3.47 14.71 -5.25
CA LYS A 120 -3.63 15.21 -3.89
C LYS A 120 -4.95 14.79 -3.26
N VAL A 121 -6.07 14.94 -3.95
CA VAL A 121 -7.38 14.55 -3.43
C VAL A 121 -7.52 13.06 -3.30
N LEU A 122 -6.99 12.28 -4.26
CA LEU A 122 -7.02 10.82 -4.21
C LEU A 122 -6.15 10.26 -3.05
N GLY A 123 -5.02 10.89 -2.76
CA GLY A 123 -4.17 10.51 -1.64
C GLY A 123 -4.72 10.92 -0.27
N ASN A 124 -5.56 11.96 -0.21
CA ASN A 124 -6.28 12.36 1.01
C ASN A 124 -7.59 11.59 1.22
N GLY A 125 -8.10 10.96 0.16
CA GLY A 125 -9.36 10.22 0.19
C GLY A 125 -9.22 8.83 0.82
N PHE A 126 -10.37 8.23 1.05
CA PHE A 126 -10.49 6.83 1.47
C PHE A 126 -10.92 5.96 0.29
N THR A 127 -10.61 4.67 0.34
CA THR A 127 -11.18 3.70 -0.57
C THR A 127 -12.68 3.60 -0.34
N VAL A 128 -13.48 4.03 -1.32
CA VAL A 128 -14.93 4.26 -1.16
C VAL A 128 -15.67 3.00 -0.76
N ASP A 129 -15.37 1.87 -1.40
CA ASP A 129 -16.03 0.59 -1.07
C ASP A 129 -15.76 0.12 0.36
N VAL A 130 -14.57 0.40 0.89
CA VAL A 130 -14.25 0.08 2.29
C VAL A 130 -15.14 0.90 3.24
N ILE A 131 -15.26 2.19 2.99
CA ILE A 131 -16.13 3.06 3.80
C ILE A 131 -17.59 2.65 3.66
N ALA A 132 -18.07 2.40 2.44
CA ALA A 132 -19.44 1.94 2.20
C ALA A 132 -19.72 0.62 2.93
N HIS A 133 -18.74 -0.31 2.95
CA HIS A 133 -18.87 -1.57 3.69
C HIS A 133 -18.99 -1.34 5.20
N LEU A 134 -18.16 -0.48 5.77
CA LEU A 134 -18.21 -0.16 7.20
C LEU A 134 -19.52 0.51 7.61
N LEU A 135 -20.06 1.38 6.76
CA LEU A 135 -21.30 2.12 7.04
C LEU A 135 -22.56 1.28 6.87
N LYS A 136 -22.53 0.17 6.14
CA LYS A 136 -23.70 -0.73 5.96
C LYS A 136 -24.31 -1.23 7.28
N GLY A 137 -23.52 -1.29 8.35
CA GLY A 137 -23.98 -1.72 9.67
C GLY A 137 -24.66 -0.65 10.52
N ILE A 138 -24.60 0.63 10.10
CA ILE A 138 -25.09 1.75 10.91
C ILE A 138 -26.60 2.00 10.71
N ASN A 139 -27.18 1.52 9.60
CA ASN A 139 -28.60 1.71 9.25
C ASN A 139 -29.48 0.53 9.71
N LYS A 140 -29.23 -0.03 10.89
CA LYS A 140 -30.12 -1.01 11.52
C LYS A 140 -30.71 -0.46 12.78
#